data_4a3fe314cd75b2c6c9a398fdb4c26f6f
#
_entry.id   4a3fe314cd75b2c6c9a398fdb4c26f6f
#
_cell.length_a   1.000
_cell.length_b   1.000
_cell.length_c   1.000
_cell.angle_alpha   90.00
_cell.angle_beta   90.00
_cell.angle_gamma   90.00
#
_symmetry.space_group_name_H-M   'P 1'
#
loop_
_entity.id
_entity.type
_entity.pdbx_description
1 polymer ?
#
loop_
_entity_poly.entity_id
_entity_poly.type
_entity_poly.pdbx_seq_one_letter_code
_entity_poly.pdbx_strand_id
1 'polypeptide(L)'
;MGPVPISKSYYLSRRMQVAPEDDRELSEKDRLLELLKELALEIRPVVLSSGKKSDYYMDCKRVTLSPEGAYLTGKLMLQMIRPDVRAVAGLTLGADPIVSAVSLLSYQDGRNLPGLIVRKEPKKHGTMSYVEGPALPQGSAVAVVEDVVTSGASLLRAMERIEAAGYRPVQALAILDRQEGGRGAIKERGFDLQALFARRDLGLDRE
;
A
#
# COMPACT_ATOMS: atom_id res chain seq x y z
N MET A 1 -6.64 -23.57 -9.97
CA MET A 1 -6.24 -22.79 -11.15
C MET A 1 -4.96 -22.07 -10.80
N GLY A 2 -3.86 -22.41 -11.46
CA GLY A 2 -2.55 -21.79 -11.23
C GLY A 2 -2.51 -20.37 -11.80
N PRO A 3 -1.51 -19.54 -11.39
CA PRO A 3 -1.36 -18.18 -11.89
C PRO A 3 -1.16 -18.21 -13.41
N VAL A 4 -1.89 -17.35 -14.13
CA VAL A 4 -1.72 -17.14 -15.56
C VAL A 4 -0.29 -16.62 -15.78
N PRO A 5 0.56 -17.28 -16.58
CA PRO A 5 1.93 -16.81 -16.79
C PRO A 5 1.90 -15.48 -17.54
N ILE A 6 2.45 -14.44 -16.93
CA ILE A 6 2.74 -13.16 -17.62
C ILE A 6 3.80 -13.51 -18.68
N SER A 7 3.45 -13.35 -19.97
CA SER A 7 4.34 -13.73 -21.06
C SER A 7 5.62 -12.89 -21.01
N LYS A 8 6.78 -13.53 -21.31
CA LYS A 8 8.07 -12.85 -21.50
C LYS A 8 7.99 -11.69 -22.52
N SER A 9 7.02 -11.73 -23.42
CA SER A 9 6.69 -10.69 -24.38
C SER A 9 6.32 -9.35 -23.72
N TYR A 10 5.69 -9.36 -22.53
CA TYR A 10 5.27 -8.12 -21.85
C TYR A 10 6.46 -7.22 -21.45
N TYR A 11 7.56 -7.82 -20.98
CA TYR A 11 8.75 -7.05 -20.57
C TYR A 11 9.68 -6.68 -21.75
N LEU A 12 9.62 -7.42 -22.87
CA LEU A 12 10.49 -7.21 -24.01
C LEU A 12 9.89 -6.28 -25.07
N SER A 13 8.56 -6.26 -25.25
CA SER A 13 7.91 -5.46 -26.29
C SER A 13 7.87 -3.96 -26.00
N ARG A 14 7.96 -3.53 -24.75
CA ARG A 14 7.94 -2.09 -24.39
C ARG A 14 9.29 -1.37 -24.49
N ARG A 15 10.41 -2.09 -24.72
CA ARG A 15 11.72 -1.42 -24.98
C ARG A 15 11.87 -0.83 -26.39
N MET A 16 10.94 -1.07 -27.31
CA MET A 16 11.09 -0.71 -28.72
C MET A 16 9.89 -0.03 -29.37
N GLN A 17 8.86 0.36 -28.64
CA GLN A 17 7.81 1.20 -29.20
C GLN A 17 7.97 2.62 -28.70
N VAL A 18 8.54 3.46 -29.57
CA VAL A 18 8.42 4.93 -29.48
C VAL A 18 6.94 5.24 -29.57
N ALA A 19 6.40 5.83 -28.52
CA ALA A 19 4.99 6.24 -28.44
C ALA A 19 4.66 7.24 -29.57
N PRO A 20 3.43 7.21 -30.12
CA PRO A 20 2.95 8.31 -30.92
C PRO A 20 2.81 9.56 -30.05
N GLU A 21 3.15 10.69 -30.65
CA GLU A 21 3.15 12.03 -30.08
C GLU A 21 1.74 12.47 -29.60
N ASP A 22 1.42 12.22 -28.33
CA ASP A 22 0.58 13.08 -27.53
C ASP A 22 1.44 13.53 -26.33
N ASP A 23 2.04 14.70 -26.47
CA ASP A 23 3.07 15.27 -25.58
C ASP A 23 2.53 15.76 -24.23
N ARG A 24 1.62 15.02 -23.62
CA ARG A 24 1.35 15.17 -22.19
C ARG A 24 2.06 14.06 -21.44
N GLU A 25 3.25 14.38 -20.94
CA GLU A 25 3.95 13.54 -19.98
C GLU A 25 3.01 13.26 -18.80
N LEU A 26 2.54 12.00 -18.69
CA LEU A 26 1.63 11.58 -17.62
C LEU A 26 2.31 11.86 -16.28
N SER A 27 1.56 12.42 -15.34
CA SER A 27 2.08 12.56 -13.99
C SER A 27 2.40 11.17 -13.41
N GLU A 28 3.38 11.09 -12.50
CA GLU A 28 3.73 9.83 -11.81
C GLU A 28 2.51 9.18 -11.15
N LYS A 29 1.59 10.00 -10.66
CA LYS A 29 0.33 9.55 -10.07
C LYS A 29 -0.61 8.94 -11.11
N ASP A 30 -0.76 9.57 -12.27
CA ASP A 30 -1.58 9.05 -13.36
C ASP A 30 -0.97 7.75 -13.91
N ARG A 31 0.35 7.70 -14.04
CA ARG A 31 1.05 6.50 -14.45
C ARG A 31 0.86 5.33 -13.48
N LEU A 32 0.90 5.58 -12.17
CA LEU A 32 0.60 4.55 -11.17
C LEU A 32 -0.86 4.08 -11.27
N LEU A 33 -1.80 4.99 -11.52
CA LEU A 33 -3.22 4.65 -11.71
C LEU A 33 -3.42 3.73 -12.93
N GLU A 34 -2.74 4.01 -14.05
CA GLU A 34 -2.76 3.11 -15.22
C GLU A 34 -2.25 1.72 -14.88
N LEU A 35 -1.09 1.62 -14.20
CA LEU A 35 -0.55 0.33 -13.78
C LEU A 35 -1.52 -0.45 -12.87
N LEU A 36 -2.22 0.25 -11.97
CA LEU A 36 -3.22 -0.37 -11.12
C LEU A 36 -4.40 -0.90 -11.93
N LYS A 37 -4.88 -0.15 -12.93
CA LYS A 37 -5.96 -0.59 -13.84
C LYS A 37 -5.54 -1.76 -14.71
N GLU A 38 -4.32 -1.73 -15.25
CA GLU A 38 -3.82 -2.75 -16.17
C GLU A 38 -3.46 -4.08 -15.48
N LEU A 39 -2.82 -4.02 -14.32
CA LEU A 39 -2.20 -5.19 -13.70
C LEU A 39 -2.94 -5.73 -12.47
N ALA A 40 -3.58 -4.84 -11.70
CA ALA A 40 -4.14 -5.19 -10.40
C ALA A 40 -5.67 -5.32 -10.40
N LEU A 41 -6.37 -4.64 -11.31
CA LEU A 41 -7.82 -4.63 -11.37
C LEU A 41 -8.35 -5.78 -12.22
N GLU A 42 -9.28 -6.57 -11.66
CA GLU A 42 -10.03 -7.60 -12.36
C GLU A 42 -11.53 -7.34 -12.18
N ILE A 43 -12.25 -7.11 -13.28
CA ILE A 43 -13.71 -6.96 -13.26
C ILE A 43 -14.33 -8.36 -13.26
N ARG A 44 -14.72 -8.82 -12.09
CA ARG A 44 -15.40 -10.10 -11.87
C ARG A 44 -16.07 -10.17 -10.51
N PRO A 45 -17.15 -10.93 -10.35
CA PRO A 45 -17.75 -11.18 -9.04
C PRO A 45 -16.76 -11.88 -8.12
N VAL A 46 -16.61 -11.37 -6.90
CA VAL A 46 -15.76 -11.95 -5.85
C VAL A 46 -16.41 -11.81 -4.49
N VAL A 47 -16.01 -12.66 -3.56
CA VAL A 47 -16.28 -12.50 -2.13
C VAL A 47 -14.98 -12.01 -1.47
N LEU A 48 -15.03 -10.85 -0.86
CA LEU A 48 -13.89 -10.23 -0.19
C LEU A 48 -13.60 -10.93 1.15
N SER A 49 -12.42 -10.68 1.72
CA SER A 49 -12.07 -11.18 3.06
C SER A 49 -13.03 -10.72 4.17
N SER A 50 -13.75 -9.62 3.94
CA SER A 50 -14.83 -9.14 4.81
C SER A 50 -16.14 -9.93 4.70
N GLY A 51 -16.24 -10.91 3.77
CA GLY A 51 -17.46 -11.64 3.43
C GLY A 51 -18.40 -10.89 2.48
N LYS A 52 -18.12 -9.64 2.15
CA LYS A 52 -18.95 -8.84 1.20
C LYS A 52 -18.72 -9.28 -0.24
N LYS A 53 -19.81 -9.31 -1.03
CA LYS A 53 -19.72 -9.48 -2.49
C LYS A 53 -19.23 -8.19 -3.14
N SER A 54 -18.43 -8.31 -4.17
CA SER A 54 -17.95 -7.20 -4.98
C SER A 54 -17.92 -7.59 -6.45
N ASP A 55 -18.07 -6.61 -7.33
CA ASP A 55 -18.05 -6.78 -8.79
C ASP A 55 -16.62 -6.69 -9.36
N TYR A 56 -15.64 -6.39 -8.53
CA TYR A 56 -14.25 -6.33 -8.92
C TYR A 56 -13.32 -6.87 -7.82
N TYR A 57 -12.19 -7.37 -8.24
CA TYR A 57 -11.07 -7.77 -7.40
C TYR A 57 -9.88 -6.84 -7.63
N MET A 58 -9.14 -6.50 -6.58
CA MET A 58 -7.96 -5.67 -6.65
C MET A 58 -6.79 -6.37 -5.94
N ASP A 59 -5.73 -6.65 -6.67
CA ASP A 59 -4.48 -7.18 -6.13
C ASP A 59 -3.32 -6.21 -6.40
N CYS A 60 -3.16 -5.24 -5.53
CA CYS A 60 -2.11 -4.23 -5.66
C CYS A 60 -0.69 -4.83 -5.65
N LYS A 61 -0.50 -6.04 -5.14
CA LYS A 61 0.82 -6.71 -5.14
C LYS A 61 1.37 -6.93 -6.55
N ARG A 62 0.50 -7.07 -7.55
CA ARG A 62 0.92 -7.17 -8.96
C ARG A 62 1.61 -5.89 -9.45
N VAL A 63 1.30 -4.75 -8.84
CA VAL A 63 1.92 -3.46 -9.11
C VAL A 63 3.06 -3.20 -8.14
N THR A 64 2.82 -3.32 -6.83
CA THR A 64 3.83 -2.98 -5.82
C THR A 64 5.03 -3.91 -5.80
N LEU A 65 4.96 -5.09 -6.44
CA LEU A 65 6.07 -6.01 -6.66
C LEU A 65 6.68 -5.89 -8.07
N SER A 66 6.14 -5.04 -8.96
CA SER A 66 6.77 -4.72 -10.23
C SER A 66 7.79 -3.60 -10.06
N PRO A 67 8.86 -3.52 -10.87
CA PRO A 67 9.90 -2.50 -10.68
C PRO A 67 9.36 -1.06 -10.76
N GLU A 68 8.59 -0.74 -11.80
CA GLU A 68 8.01 0.60 -11.99
C GLU A 68 6.96 0.91 -10.93
N GLY A 69 6.06 -0.04 -10.64
CA GLY A 69 5.01 0.13 -9.66
C GLY A 69 5.54 0.27 -8.22
N ALA A 70 6.58 -0.49 -7.86
CA ALA A 70 7.27 -0.35 -6.56
C ALA A 70 7.88 1.05 -6.41
N TYR A 71 8.59 1.53 -7.44
CA TYR A 71 9.20 2.86 -7.45
C TYR A 71 8.14 3.96 -7.29
N LEU A 72 7.11 3.97 -8.14
CA LEU A 72 6.07 5.00 -8.13
C LEU A 72 5.28 4.98 -6.81
N THR A 73 4.90 3.79 -6.32
CA THR A 73 4.20 3.64 -5.04
C THR A 73 5.05 4.17 -3.90
N GLY A 74 6.31 3.76 -3.81
CA GLY A 74 7.22 4.19 -2.76
C GLY A 74 7.43 5.71 -2.76
N LYS A 75 7.64 6.30 -3.93
CA LYS A 75 7.85 7.74 -4.11
C LYS A 75 6.62 8.56 -3.71
N LEU A 76 5.45 8.21 -4.24
CA LEU A 76 4.21 8.93 -3.95
C LEU A 76 3.79 8.77 -2.48
N MET A 77 3.95 7.58 -1.89
CA MET A 77 3.70 7.37 -0.47
C MET A 77 4.67 8.17 0.41
N LEU A 78 5.96 8.21 0.06
CA LEU A 78 6.96 8.97 0.80
C LEU A 78 6.63 10.49 0.84
N GLN A 79 6.11 11.04 -0.25
CA GLN A 79 5.67 12.43 -0.32
C GLN A 79 4.49 12.74 0.63
N MET A 80 3.65 11.74 0.93
CA MET A 80 2.53 11.90 1.86
C MET A 80 2.96 11.80 3.33
N ILE A 81 4.11 11.19 3.61
CA ILE A 81 4.58 10.95 4.98
C ILE A 81 5.07 12.25 5.61
N ARG A 82 4.49 12.59 6.76
CA ARG A 82 4.79 13.79 7.53
C ARG A 82 6.27 13.85 7.98
N PRO A 83 6.83 15.06 8.15
CA PRO A 83 8.24 15.22 8.56
C PRO A 83 8.57 14.68 9.95
N ASP A 84 7.58 14.63 10.86
CA ASP A 84 7.76 14.15 12.23
C ASP A 84 7.75 12.61 12.36
N VAL A 85 7.38 11.90 11.31
CA VAL A 85 7.39 10.43 11.25
C VAL A 85 8.82 9.90 11.31
N ARG A 86 9.01 8.81 12.08
CA ARG A 86 10.30 8.16 12.32
C ARG A 86 10.42 6.77 11.72
N ALA A 87 9.31 6.18 11.29
CA ALA A 87 9.28 4.88 10.60
C ALA A 87 8.01 4.73 9.77
N VAL A 88 8.03 3.81 8.83
CA VAL A 88 6.86 3.34 8.09
C VAL A 88 6.56 1.90 8.46
N ALA A 89 5.29 1.56 8.69
CA ALA A 89 4.87 0.21 9.08
C ALA A 89 3.66 -0.25 8.29
N GLY A 90 3.45 -1.57 8.18
CA GLY A 90 2.25 -2.11 7.57
C GLY A 90 2.04 -3.59 7.85
N LEU A 91 0.79 -4.05 7.70
CA LEU A 91 0.43 -5.45 7.94
C LEU A 91 0.82 -6.32 6.75
N THR A 92 1.55 -7.40 7.04
CA THR A 92 1.92 -8.40 6.02
C THR A 92 0.66 -9.03 5.39
N LEU A 93 0.61 -9.32 4.10
CA LEU A 93 1.63 -9.28 3.05
C LEU A 93 1.50 -8.04 2.15
N GLY A 94 0.31 -7.43 2.04
CA GLY A 94 0.01 -6.35 1.09
C GLY A 94 0.87 -5.11 1.28
N ALA A 95 1.16 -4.77 2.54
CA ALA A 95 1.97 -3.60 2.86
C ALA A 95 3.49 -3.82 2.76
N ASP A 96 3.99 -5.06 2.79
CA ASP A 96 5.44 -5.33 2.82
C ASP A 96 6.21 -4.68 1.66
N PRO A 97 5.76 -4.77 0.39
CA PRO A 97 6.44 -4.11 -0.72
C PRO A 97 6.43 -2.58 -0.59
N ILE A 98 5.33 -2.02 -0.06
CA ILE A 98 5.17 -0.57 0.13
C ILE A 98 6.16 -0.08 1.19
N VAL A 99 6.20 -0.74 2.35
CA VAL A 99 7.13 -0.45 3.45
C VAL A 99 8.58 -0.49 2.96
N SER A 100 8.93 -1.53 2.20
CA SER A 100 10.28 -1.70 1.64
C SER A 100 10.63 -0.59 0.64
N ALA A 101 9.72 -0.26 -0.27
CA ALA A 101 9.94 0.78 -1.27
C ALA A 101 10.06 2.18 -0.63
N VAL A 102 9.18 2.51 0.31
CA VAL A 102 9.24 3.78 1.06
C VAL A 102 10.54 3.90 1.85
N SER A 103 10.94 2.83 2.57
CA SER A 103 12.17 2.83 3.35
C SER A 103 13.40 3.05 2.46
N LEU A 104 13.50 2.33 1.34
CA LEU A 104 14.58 2.47 0.38
C LEU A 104 14.67 3.89 -0.19
N LEU A 105 13.54 4.42 -0.67
CA LEU A 105 13.51 5.75 -1.28
C LEU A 105 13.71 6.87 -0.25
N SER A 106 13.29 6.66 1.00
CA SER A 106 13.56 7.60 2.09
C SER A 106 15.04 7.76 2.39
N TYR A 107 15.84 6.70 2.20
CA TYR A 107 17.28 6.76 2.31
C TYR A 107 17.90 7.64 1.21
N GLN A 108 17.45 7.49 -0.03
CA GLN A 108 17.90 8.32 -1.15
C GLN A 108 17.51 9.80 -0.96
N ASP A 109 16.38 10.06 -0.31
CA ASP A 109 15.89 11.41 0.02
C ASP A 109 16.49 11.99 1.32
N GLY A 110 17.38 11.25 1.99
CA GLY A 110 18.04 11.67 3.23
C GLY A 110 17.18 11.62 4.49
N ARG A 111 15.94 11.10 4.42
CA ARG A 111 15.00 10.99 5.55
C ARG A 111 15.28 9.79 6.46
N ASN A 112 15.87 8.73 5.95
CA ASN A 112 16.24 7.50 6.68
C ASN A 112 15.07 6.90 7.51
N LEU A 113 13.93 6.65 6.91
CA LEU A 113 12.79 6.03 7.56
C LEU A 113 12.91 4.50 7.54
N PRO A 114 13.17 3.83 8.68
CA PRO A 114 13.17 2.37 8.72
C PRO A 114 11.78 1.81 8.49
N GLY A 115 11.75 0.62 7.85
CA GLY A 115 10.53 -0.16 7.65
C GLY A 115 10.26 -1.12 8.80
N LEU A 116 9.01 -1.20 9.23
CA LEU A 116 8.52 -2.14 10.23
C LEU A 116 7.45 -3.04 9.60
N ILE A 117 7.67 -4.34 9.61
CA ILE A 117 6.68 -5.31 9.14
C ILE A 117 5.81 -5.77 10.30
N VAL A 118 4.50 -5.59 10.18
CA VAL A 118 3.54 -6.04 11.18
C VAL A 118 2.97 -7.39 10.76
N ARG A 119 3.27 -8.43 11.54
CA ARG A 119 2.87 -9.82 11.28
C ARG A 119 1.40 -10.05 11.62
N LYS A 120 0.74 -10.96 10.91
CA LYS A 120 -0.64 -11.42 11.26
C LYS A 120 -0.66 -12.30 12.53
N GLU A 121 0.41 -13.08 12.74
CA GLU A 121 0.57 -13.96 13.89
C GLU A 121 1.87 -13.62 14.62
N PRO A 122 1.93 -13.80 15.93
CA PRO A 122 3.15 -13.52 16.68
C PRO A 122 4.27 -14.46 16.28
N LYS A 123 5.50 -14.07 16.54
CA LYS A 123 6.66 -14.94 16.38
C LYS A 123 6.54 -16.14 17.32
N LYS A 124 6.67 -17.35 16.79
CA LYS A 124 6.51 -18.59 17.59
C LYS A 124 7.66 -18.84 18.56
N HIS A 125 8.83 -18.22 18.34
CA HIS A 125 10.05 -18.36 19.14
C HIS A 125 10.63 -16.98 19.48
N GLY A 126 11.16 -16.80 20.68
CA GLY A 126 11.70 -15.55 21.18
C GLY A 126 10.65 -14.65 21.83
N THR A 127 10.80 -13.36 21.67
CA THR A 127 9.88 -12.33 22.19
C THR A 127 8.60 -12.31 21.39
N MET A 128 7.56 -12.98 21.69
CA MET A 128 6.25 -13.04 20.98
C MET A 128 5.81 -11.72 20.29
N SER A 129 6.73 -11.11 19.55
CA SER A 129 6.56 -9.82 18.89
C SER A 129 5.76 -9.95 17.60
N TYR A 130 4.86 -9.00 17.39
CA TYR A 130 4.14 -8.82 16.12
C TYR A 130 4.86 -7.89 15.15
N VAL A 131 5.92 -7.18 15.59
CA VAL A 131 6.62 -6.18 14.80
C VAL A 131 8.04 -6.65 14.54
N GLU A 132 8.42 -6.68 13.27
CA GLU A 132 9.77 -6.99 12.79
C GLU A 132 10.39 -5.72 12.20
N GLY A 133 11.69 -5.54 12.39
CA GLY A 133 12.46 -4.42 11.87
C GLY A 133 13.44 -3.86 12.90
N PRO A 134 14.09 -2.73 12.58
CA PRO A 134 15.00 -2.07 13.52
C PRO A 134 14.27 -1.57 14.77
N ALA A 135 14.91 -1.69 15.93
CA ALA A 135 14.39 -1.12 17.16
C ALA A 135 14.40 0.42 17.10
N LEU A 136 13.34 1.04 17.59
CA LEU A 136 13.21 2.50 17.65
C LEU A 136 13.07 2.94 19.11
N PRO A 137 13.36 4.21 19.43
CA PRO A 137 13.01 4.79 20.72
C PRO A 137 11.52 4.66 21.02
N GLN A 138 11.16 4.42 22.28
CA GLN A 138 9.77 4.38 22.73
C GLN A 138 9.03 5.66 22.37
N GLY A 139 7.76 5.55 21.95
CA GLY A 139 6.95 6.68 21.53
C GLY A 139 7.29 7.22 20.13
N SER A 140 8.20 6.57 19.37
CA SER A 140 8.50 6.98 17.99
C SER A 140 7.23 7.07 17.15
N ALA A 141 7.09 8.17 16.40
CA ALA A 141 5.97 8.40 15.49
C ALA A 141 6.09 7.51 14.24
N VAL A 142 5.03 6.76 13.92
CA VAL A 142 5.00 5.79 12.83
C VAL A 142 3.85 6.08 11.86
N ALA A 143 4.15 6.14 10.56
CA ALA A 143 3.11 6.10 9.53
C ALA A 143 2.75 4.65 9.24
N VAL A 144 1.45 4.33 9.25
CA VAL A 144 0.96 2.99 8.94
C VAL A 144 0.36 2.99 7.54
N VAL A 145 0.86 2.07 6.69
CA VAL A 145 0.49 1.97 5.28
C VAL A 145 -0.29 0.68 5.01
N GLU A 146 -1.18 0.71 4.03
CA GLU A 146 -1.93 -0.43 3.52
C GLU A 146 -2.02 -0.36 1.99
N ASP A 147 -2.15 -1.50 1.32
CA ASP A 147 -2.37 -1.52 -0.13
C ASP A 147 -3.82 -1.14 -0.45
N VAL A 148 -4.80 -1.82 0.13
CA VAL A 148 -6.24 -1.60 -0.14
C VAL A 148 -7.02 -1.51 1.16
N VAL A 149 -7.68 -0.40 1.39
CA VAL A 149 -8.60 -0.21 2.52
C VAL A 149 -10.04 -0.51 2.06
N THR A 150 -10.64 -1.56 2.63
CA THR A 150 -12.06 -1.92 2.49
C THR A 150 -12.82 -1.51 3.76
N SER A 151 -12.74 -2.34 4.80
CA SER A 151 -13.31 -2.04 6.12
C SER A 151 -12.35 -1.33 7.06
N GLY A 152 -11.07 -1.22 6.71
CA GLY A 152 -10.02 -0.67 7.56
C GLY A 152 -9.44 -1.62 8.61
N ALA A 153 -9.98 -2.84 8.74
CA ALA A 153 -9.60 -3.77 9.81
C ALA A 153 -8.10 -4.13 9.81
N SER A 154 -7.47 -4.31 8.65
CA SER A 154 -6.03 -4.64 8.55
C SER A 154 -5.17 -3.48 9.03
N LEU A 155 -5.46 -2.26 8.57
CA LEU A 155 -4.73 -1.06 8.93
C LEU A 155 -4.88 -0.75 10.44
N LEU A 156 -6.11 -0.85 10.98
CA LEU A 156 -6.36 -0.67 12.42
C LEU A 156 -5.62 -1.71 13.26
N ARG A 157 -5.61 -2.98 12.84
CA ARG A 157 -4.84 -4.04 13.50
C ARG A 157 -3.33 -3.76 13.46
N ALA A 158 -2.82 -3.22 12.37
CA ALA A 158 -1.41 -2.81 12.30
C ALA A 158 -1.12 -1.70 13.33
N MET A 159 -1.99 -0.69 13.42
CA MET A 159 -1.85 0.40 14.40
C MET A 159 -1.83 -0.13 15.84
N GLU A 160 -2.77 -1.00 16.21
CA GLU A 160 -2.84 -1.61 17.54
C GLU A 160 -1.55 -2.37 17.90
N ARG A 161 -0.95 -3.07 16.94
CA ARG A 161 0.31 -3.80 17.15
C ARG A 161 1.53 -2.88 17.26
N ILE A 162 1.52 -1.76 16.53
CA ILE A 162 2.53 -0.71 16.66
C ILE A 162 2.42 -0.03 18.03
N GLU A 163 1.22 0.26 18.51
CA GLU A 163 0.98 0.78 19.88
C GLU A 163 1.45 -0.22 20.94
N ALA A 164 1.09 -1.51 20.80
CA ALA A 164 1.52 -2.56 21.71
C ALA A 164 3.05 -2.78 21.73
N ALA A 165 3.75 -2.44 20.64
CA ALA A 165 5.21 -2.44 20.58
C ALA A 165 5.85 -1.18 21.21
N GLY A 166 5.02 -0.25 21.73
CA GLY A 166 5.47 0.98 22.37
C GLY A 166 5.75 2.13 21.42
N TYR A 167 5.32 2.05 20.18
CA TYR A 167 5.41 3.13 19.21
C TYR A 167 4.07 3.84 19.07
N ARG A 168 4.05 4.98 18.42
CA ARG A 168 2.87 5.83 18.27
C ARG A 168 2.46 5.95 16.81
N PRO A 169 1.41 5.26 16.34
CA PRO A 169 0.82 5.53 15.04
C PRO A 169 0.37 7.00 14.97
N VAL A 170 0.71 7.70 13.90
CA VAL A 170 0.36 9.12 13.74
C VAL A 170 -0.25 9.42 12.38
N GLN A 171 -0.23 8.46 11.46
CA GLN A 171 -0.71 8.64 10.11
C GLN A 171 -1.22 7.33 9.53
N ALA A 172 -2.35 7.37 8.82
CA ALA A 172 -2.99 6.26 8.12
C ALA A 172 -2.93 6.51 6.62
N LEU A 173 -2.19 5.68 5.87
CA LEU A 173 -2.00 5.85 4.44
C LEU A 173 -2.44 4.60 3.67
N ALA A 174 -2.96 4.76 2.45
CA ALA A 174 -3.29 3.65 1.57
C ALA A 174 -2.99 3.96 0.11
N ILE A 175 -2.77 2.93 -0.73
CA ILE A 175 -2.79 3.10 -2.18
C ILE A 175 -4.24 3.35 -2.62
N LEU A 176 -5.17 2.48 -2.20
CA LEU A 176 -6.57 2.54 -2.62
C LEU A 176 -7.54 2.53 -1.44
N ASP A 177 -8.41 3.53 -1.38
CA ASP A 177 -9.63 3.51 -0.57
C ASP A 177 -10.81 3.01 -1.42
N ARG A 178 -11.36 1.84 -1.08
CA ARG A 178 -12.53 1.27 -1.77
C ARG A 178 -13.83 1.99 -1.46
N GLN A 179 -13.81 2.92 -0.50
CA GLN A 179 -14.99 3.67 -0.04
C GLN A 179 -16.12 2.74 0.50
N GLU A 180 -15.73 1.65 1.17
CA GLU A 180 -16.65 0.63 1.71
C GLU A 180 -16.73 0.64 3.24
N GLY A 181 -16.54 1.82 3.86
CA GLY A 181 -16.68 2.05 5.30
C GLY A 181 -15.36 2.17 6.07
N GLY A 182 -14.21 1.78 5.47
CA GLY A 182 -12.92 1.79 6.16
C GLY A 182 -12.47 3.17 6.64
N ARG A 183 -12.73 4.22 5.85
CA ARG A 183 -12.45 5.60 6.24
C ARG A 183 -13.19 6.00 7.54
N GLY A 184 -14.45 5.60 7.68
CA GLY A 184 -15.25 5.84 8.89
C GLY A 184 -14.66 5.15 10.10
N ALA A 185 -14.36 3.84 9.99
CA ALA A 185 -13.78 3.06 11.09
C ALA A 185 -12.40 3.61 11.54
N ILE A 186 -11.57 4.07 10.59
CA ILE A 186 -10.28 4.69 10.88
C ILE A 186 -10.47 6.04 11.59
N LYS A 187 -11.49 6.82 11.18
CA LYS A 187 -11.82 8.10 11.80
C LYS A 187 -12.32 7.96 13.24
N GLU A 188 -13.10 6.93 13.53
CA GLU A 188 -13.55 6.60 14.90
C GLU A 188 -12.38 6.31 15.86
N ARG A 189 -11.24 5.84 15.33
CA ARG A 189 -9.98 5.65 16.07
C ARG A 189 -9.13 6.93 16.15
N GLY A 190 -9.62 8.06 15.65
CA GLY A 190 -8.95 9.35 15.70
C GLY A 190 -7.95 9.63 14.57
N PHE A 191 -7.99 8.84 13.47
CA PHE A 191 -7.11 9.04 12.33
C PHE A 191 -7.88 9.43 11.07
N ASP A 192 -7.24 10.27 10.25
CA ASP A 192 -7.73 10.53 8.89
C ASP A 192 -6.99 9.65 7.89
N LEU A 193 -7.74 8.83 7.13
CA LEU A 193 -7.18 8.04 6.05
C LEU A 193 -6.80 8.95 4.87
N GLN A 194 -5.54 8.91 4.48
CA GLN A 194 -5.06 9.51 3.24
C GLN A 194 -4.76 8.39 2.24
N ALA A 195 -5.38 8.44 1.07
CA ALA A 195 -5.17 7.44 0.02
C ALA A 195 -4.71 8.12 -1.28
N LEU A 196 -3.85 7.43 -2.04
CA LEU A 196 -3.44 7.90 -3.37
C LEU A 196 -4.63 7.92 -4.31
N PHE A 197 -5.48 6.88 -4.23
CA PHE A 197 -6.65 6.70 -5.09
C PHE A 197 -7.87 6.27 -4.29
N ALA A 198 -9.03 6.60 -4.84
CA ALA A 198 -10.32 6.11 -4.39
C ALA A 198 -10.97 5.22 -5.48
N ARG A 199 -12.00 4.47 -5.13
CA ARG A 199 -12.75 3.61 -6.08
C ARG A 199 -13.15 4.34 -7.37
N ARG A 200 -13.61 5.59 -7.26
CA ARG A 200 -14.00 6.42 -8.41
C ARG A 200 -12.87 6.64 -9.43
N ASP A 201 -11.62 6.72 -8.97
CA ASP A 201 -10.47 6.95 -9.85
C ASP A 201 -10.17 5.72 -10.74
N LEU A 202 -10.69 4.55 -10.35
CA LEU A 202 -10.63 3.33 -11.16
C LEU A 202 -11.71 3.28 -12.27
N GLY A 203 -12.64 4.24 -12.30
CA GLY A 203 -13.78 4.22 -13.22
C GLY A 203 -14.87 3.22 -12.79
N LEU A 204 -14.95 2.91 -11.48
CA LEU A 204 -15.88 1.94 -10.90
C LEU A 204 -17.00 2.65 -10.13
N ASP A 205 -17.54 3.73 -10.67
CA ASP A 205 -18.65 4.43 -10.07
C ASP A 205 -19.88 3.50 -9.99
N ARG A 206 -20.57 3.54 -8.84
CA ARG A 206 -21.91 2.95 -8.75
C ARG A 206 -22.86 3.99 -9.31
N GLU A 207 -23.62 3.61 -10.33
CA GLU A 207 -24.89 4.28 -10.64
C GLU A 207 -25.84 4.19 -9.46
#